data_57a2c343e7d6952d0bf85b25ac21f7fe
#
_entry.id   57a2c343e7d6952d0bf85b25ac21f7fe
#
_cell.length_a   1.000
_cell.length_b   1.000
_cell.length_c   1.000
_cell.angle_alpha   90.00
_cell.angle_beta   90.00
_cell.angle_gamma   90.00
#
_symmetry.space_group_name_H-M   'P 1'
#
loop_
_entity.id
_entity.type
_entity.pdbx_description
1 polymer ?
#
loop_
_entity_poly.entity_id
_entity_poly.type
_entity_poly.pdbx_seq_one_letter_code
_entity_poly.pdbx_strand_id
1 'polypeptide(L)'
;MKRLAYIDWMRGLACVLMFQTHCYDSWLSPDARNSGVYVWSQLGGTLPAPLFLFLSGISMALITERLREKSATPSKIAKTTILRGVEIFALGLLFRLQEFALGYRWSSWTDLLRVDILNILGLSMMAMGLLCWLSAARNSPDAGTLPQIGAASRNRGIFTALFAAALVSMSTPLLWTTYRPTFLPWPLESYINGVHVFDKPQHWLFPLFPWSAFAFVGLAVGFFLFTGFAKRNEALIFAVIGGTGIFACFLSVRFDVSSLHLYAVYDYWHTSPNFFLMRCGILLIILSLAYVWCRWGLAQMAFSPLIQLGKTSLLVYWVHIEFVYGRFSFLHKRQSTVLQATTGLLIIFLAMLALSLLRTNWKNRRAKTQKLAAAPALA
;
A
#
# COMPACT_ATOMS: atom_id res chain seq x y z
N MET A 1 -8.58 1.00 -21.03
CA MET A 1 -9.38 1.31 -19.82
C MET A 1 -9.01 2.69 -19.31
N LYS A 2 -9.99 3.51 -18.92
CA LYS A 2 -9.76 4.81 -18.26
C LYS A 2 -9.10 4.58 -16.89
N ARG A 3 -8.36 5.58 -16.41
CA ARG A 3 -7.78 5.59 -15.06
C ARG A 3 -8.90 5.64 -14.02
N LEU A 4 -8.82 4.82 -12.97
CA LEU A 4 -9.86 4.72 -11.94
C LEU A 4 -9.64 5.83 -10.90
N ALA A 5 -10.48 6.85 -10.89
CA ALA A 5 -10.33 8.05 -10.06
C ALA A 5 -10.32 7.71 -8.56
N TYR A 6 -11.16 6.78 -8.12
CA TYR A 6 -11.22 6.36 -6.71
C TYR A 6 -9.92 5.69 -6.22
N ILE A 7 -9.19 4.99 -7.11
CA ILE A 7 -7.86 4.43 -6.77
C ILE A 7 -6.84 5.56 -6.55
N ASP A 8 -6.83 6.58 -7.40
CA ASP A 8 -5.95 7.73 -7.22
C ASP A 8 -6.36 8.55 -5.99
N TRP A 9 -7.66 8.69 -5.72
CA TRP A 9 -8.17 9.35 -4.53
C TRP A 9 -7.70 8.65 -3.25
N MET A 10 -7.82 7.32 -3.18
CA MET A 10 -7.33 6.53 -2.04
C MET A 10 -5.80 6.62 -1.87
N ARG A 11 -5.04 6.63 -2.96
CA ARG A 11 -3.58 6.86 -2.88
C ARG A 11 -3.25 8.24 -2.31
N GLY A 12 -4.01 9.26 -2.69
CA GLY A 12 -3.87 10.59 -2.13
C GLY A 12 -4.24 10.64 -0.65
N LEU A 13 -5.31 9.97 -0.25
CA LEU A 13 -5.66 9.80 1.17
C LEU A 13 -4.51 9.14 1.95
N ALA A 14 -3.93 8.06 1.41
CA ALA A 14 -2.77 7.41 2.00
C ALA A 14 -1.58 8.38 2.17
N CYS A 15 -1.33 9.24 1.17
CA CYS A 15 -0.28 10.28 1.28
C CYS A 15 -0.58 11.26 2.42
N VAL A 16 -1.81 11.76 2.55
CA VAL A 16 -2.18 12.74 3.59
C VAL A 16 -2.06 12.13 4.99
N LEU A 17 -2.58 10.91 5.18
CA LEU A 17 -2.45 10.18 6.45
C LEU A 17 -0.98 9.90 6.78
N MET A 18 -0.17 9.58 5.78
CA MET A 18 1.27 9.38 5.93
C MET A 18 1.99 10.68 6.34
N PHE A 19 1.67 11.82 5.71
CA PHE A 19 2.24 13.10 6.11
C PHE A 19 1.89 13.44 7.56
N GLN A 20 0.63 13.24 7.96
CA GLN A 20 0.20 13.46 9.33
C GLN A 20 0.98 12.57 10.32
N THR A 21 1.08 11.27 10.03
CA THR A 21 1.80 10.32 10.89
C THR A 21 3.26 10.72 11.05
N HIS A 22 3.95 11.00 9.95
CA HIS A 22 5.37 11.32 9.96
C HIS A 22 5.65 12.69 10.61
N CYS A 23 4.85 13.72 10.32
CA CYS A 23 5.01 15.03 10.95
C CYS A 23 4.84 14.95 12.47
N TYR A 24 3.82 14.24 12.94
CA TYR A 24 3.56 14.10 14.36
C TYR A 24 4.61 13.23 15.05
N ASP A 25 5.03 12.14 14.40
CA ASP A 25 6.09 11.28 14.96
C ASP A 25 7.44 12.00 15.03
N SER A 26 7.80 12.78 14.02
CA SER A 26 9.08 13.47 13.99
C SER A 26 9.14 14.67 14.94
N TRP A 27 8.07 15.48 14.98
CA TRP A 27 8.15 16.83 15.55
C TRP A 27 7.54 16.99 16.94
N LEU A 28 6.48 16.21 17.28
CA LEU A 28 5.80 16.39 18.57
C LEU A 28 6.72 16.08 19.75
N SER A 29 6.71 16.98 20.74
CA SER A 29 7.36 16.74 22.04
C SER A 29 6.72 15.55 22.76
N PRO A 30 7.42 14.90 23.71
CA PRO A 30 6.85 13.83 24.52
C PRO A 30 5.54 14.23 25.23
N ASP A 31 5.48 15.45 25.77
CA ASP A 31 4.27 15.95 26.44
C ASP A 31 3.10 16.17 25.48
N ALA A 32 3.37 16.70 24.28
CA ALA A 32 2.35 16.89 23.26
C ALA A 32 1.75 15.56 22.75
N ARG A 33 2.48 14.46 22.85
CA ARG A 33 1.99 13.12 22.49
C ARG A 33 0.95 12.55 23.48
N ASN A 34 0.80 13.14 24.65
CA ASN A 34 -0.27 12.81 25.59
C ASN A 34 -1.60 13.51 25.26
N SER A 35 -1.62 14.40 24.27
CA SER A 35 -2.83 15.12 23.87
C SER A 35 -3.85 14.19 23.20
N GLY A 36 -5.14 14.44 23.42
CA GLY A 36 -6.22 13.70 22.76
C GLY A 36 -6.13 13.78 21.23
N VAL A 37 -5.68 14.91 20.67
CA VAL A 37 -5.47 15.08 19.22
C VAL A 37 -4.46 14.05 18.68
N TYR A 38 -3.34 13.89 19.38
CA TYR A 38 -2.34 12.89 18.97
C TYR A 38 -2.89 11.48 19.09
N VAL A 39 -3.49 11.12 20.24
CA VAL A 39 -4.03 9.76 20.48
C VAL A 39 -5.04 9.38 19.41
N TRP A 40 -6.03 10.25 19.10
CA TRP A 40 -7.00 9.99 18.04
C TRP A 40 -6.37 9.95 16.65
N SER A 41 -5.35 10.74 16.39
CA SER A 41 -4.65 10.73 15.09
C SER A 41 -3.92 9.41 14.82
N GLN A 42 -3.54 8.66 15.86
CA GLN A 42 -2.89 7.36 15.70
C GLN A 42 -3.80 6.33 15.00
N LEU A 43 -5.12 6.43 15.14
CA LEU A 43 -6.04 5.57 14.40
C LEU A 43 -5.88 5.74 12.88
N GLY A 44 -5.76 6.99 12.42
CA GLY A 44 -5.42 7.28 11.01
C GLY A 44 -4.00 6.87 10.64
N GLY A 45 -3.06 7.01 11.58
CA GLY A 45 -1.64 6.68 11.40
C GLY A 45 -1.35 5.20 11.14
N THR A 46 -2.27 4.31 11.50
CA THR A 46 -2.12 2.86 11.21
C THR A 46 -2.48 2.48 9.77
N LEU A 47 -3.06 3.39 8.98
CA LEU A 47 -3.65 3.07 7.67
C LEU A 47 -2.76 3.31 6.44
N PRO A 48 -1.76 4.23 6.42
CA PRO A 48 -1.01 4.52 5.20
C PRO A 48 -0.38 3.30 4.53
N ALA A 49 0.36 2.50 5.29
CA ALA A 49 1.04 1.32 4.77
C ALA A 49 0.05 0.24 4.29
N PRO A 50 -1.00 -0.15 5.05
CA PRO A 50 -2.06 -1.02 4.55
C PRO A 50 -2.72 -0.50 3.27
N LEU A 51 -3.01 0.81 3.17
CA LEU A 51 -3.60 1.43 1.98
C LEU A 51 -2.69 1.26 0.75
N PHE A 52 -1.40 1.60 0.86
CA PHE A 52 -0.48 1.46 -0.26
C PHE A 52 -0.33 0.01 -0.73
N LEU A 53 -0.21 -0.94 0.20
CA LEU A 53 -0.11 -2.36 -0.10
C LEU A 53 -1.39 -2.89 -0.75
N PHE A 54 -2.56 -2.59 -0.18
CA PHE A 54 -3.86 -2.95 -0.74
C PHE A 54 -4.06 -2.39 -2.15
N LEU A 55 -3.76 -1.11 -2.37
CA LEU A 55 -3.85 -0.48 -3.68
C LEU A 55 -2.83 -1.01 -4.69
N SER A 56 -1.67 -1.50 -4.23
CA SER A 56 -0.72 -2.19 -5.10
C SER A 56 -1.32 -3.49 -5.63
N GLY A 57 -2.02 -4.25 -4.78
CA GLY A 57 -2.72 -5.47 -5.17
C GLY A 57 -3.82 -5.20 -6.21
N ILE A 58 -4.69 -4.20 -5.98
CA ILE A 58 -5.71 -3.80 -6.97
C ILE A 58 -5.04 -3.37 -8.29
N SER A 59 -3.94 -2.62 -8.22
CA SER A 59 -3.21 -2.18 -9.40
C SER A 59 -2.58 -3.34 -10.16
N MET A 60 -2.09 -4.35 -9.43
CA MET A 60 -1.55 -5.58 -10.01
C MET A 60 -2.64 -6.36 -10.76
N ALA A 61 -3.83 -6.51 -10.16
CA ALA A 61 -4.98 -7.14 -10.83
C ALA A 61 -5.33 -6.40 -12.13
N LEU A 62 -5.35 -5.05 -12.10
CA LEU A 62 -5.61 -4.23 -13.28
C LEU A 62 -4.57 -4.44 -14.39
N ILE A 63 -3.28 -4.50 -14.04
CA ILE A 63 -2.20 -4.75 -15.01
C ILE A 63 -2.34 -6.16 -15.59
N THR A 64 -2.59 -7.16 -14.75
CA THR A 64 -2.78 -8.55 -15.17
C THR A 64 -3.94 -8.68 -16.16
N GLU A 65 -5.10 -8.09 -15.86
CA GLU A 65 -6.26 -8.13 -16.76
C GLU A 65 -6.00 -7.40 -18.07
N ARG A 66 -5.34 -6.24 -18.04
CA ARG A 66 -4.95 -5.51 -19.27
C ARG A 66 -3.99 -6.32 -20.16
N LEU A 67 -3.07 -7.06 -19.57
CA LEU A 67 -2.15 -7.92 -20.32
C LEU A 67 -2.88 -9.13 -20.88
N ARG A 68 -3.84 -9.70 -20.14
CA ARG A 68 -4.73 -10.77 -20.63
C ARG A 68 -5.59 -10.30 -21.81
N GLU A 69 -6.19 -9.11 -21.73
CA GLU A 69 -6.94 -8.50 -22.83
C GLU A 69 -6.08 -8.35 -24.12
N LYS A 70 -4.76 -8.23 -23.95
CA LYS A 70 -3.78 -8.20 -25.06
C LYS A 70 -3.23 -9.58 -25.43
N SER A 71 -3.86 -10.65 -24.98
CA SER A 71 -3.44 -12.04 -25.23
C SER A 71 -2.00 -12.36 -24.82
N ALA A 72 -1.50 -11.67 -23.78
CA ALA A 72 -0.17 -11.96 -23.24
C ALA A 72 -0.15 -13.32 -22.52
N THR A 73 0.91 -14.09 -22.73
CA THR A 73 1.09 -15.39 -22.05
C THR A 73 1.25 -15.23 -20.54
N PRO A 74 0.88 -16.24 -19.73
CA PRO A 74 1.05 -16.19 -18.27
C PRO A 74 2.47 -15.85 -17.85
N SER A 75 3.48 -16.41 -18.52
CA SER A 75 4.90 -16.14 -18.24
C SER A 75 5.29 -14.68 -18.53
N LYS A 76 4.75 -14.09 -19.60
CA LYS A 76 4.96 -12.67 -19.93
C LYS A 76 4.32 -11.74 -18.89
N ILE A 77 3.12 -12.08 -18.42
CA ILE A 77 2.43 -11.34 -17.35
C ILE A 77 3.26 -11.41 -16.06
N ALA A 78 3.68 -12.61 -15.64
CA ALA A 78 4.50 -12.81 -14.46
C ALA A 78 5.83 -12.04 -14.55
N LYS A 79 6.56 -12.19 -15.67
CA LYS A 79 7.82 -11.47 -15.88
C LYS A 79 7.64 -9.95 -15.75
N THR A 80 6.61 -9.39 -16.38
CA THR A 80 6.34 -7.94 -16.34
C THR A 80 6.05 -7.46 -14.91
N THR A 81 5.26 -8.23 -14.16
CA THR A 81 4.85 -7.86 -12.80
C THR A 81 5.96 -8.07 -11.78
N ILE A 82 6.74 -9.15 -11.91
CA ILE A 82 7.91 -9.43 -11.06
C ILE A 82 8.99 -8.37 -11.28
N LEU A 83 9.33 -8.04 -12.54
CA LEU A 83 10.31 -6.99 -12.84
C LEU A 83 9.89 -5.65 -12.25
N ARG A 84 8.59 -5.32 -12.31
CA ARG A 84 8.10 -4.09 -11.65
C ARG A 84 8.27 -4.15 -10.13
N GLY A 85 8.08 -5.32 -9.52
CA GLY A 85 8.37 -5.54 -8.10
C GLY A 85 9.85 -5.33 -7.76
N VAL A 86 10.75 -5.89 -8.60
CA VAL A 86 12.20 -5.69 -8.47
C VAL A 86 12.59 -4.22 -8.58
N GLU A 87 12.01 -3.46 -9.52
CA GLU A 87 12.25 -2.01 -9.65
C GLU A 87 11.86 -1.26 -8.37
N ILE A 88 10.69 -1.54 -7.80
CA ILE A 88 10.24 -0.90 -6.55
C ILE A 88 11.12 -1.30 -5.37
N PHE A 89 11.52 -2.56 -5.30
CA PHE A 89 12.45 -3.04 -4.26
C PHE A 89 13.80 -2.33 -4.35
N ALA A 90 14.36 -2.22 -5.55
CA ALA A 90 15.62 -1.51 -5.79
C ALA A 90 15.50 -0.01 -5.45
N LEU A 91 14.35 0.62 -5.75
CA LEU A 91 14.08 1.99 -5.30
C LEU A 91 14.05 2.12 -3.78
N GLY A 92 13.55 1.12 -3.06
CA GLY A 92 13.60 1.08 -1.59
C GLY A 92 15.04 1.05 -1.07
N LEU A 93 15.91 0.23 -1.67
CA LEU A 93 17.34 0.20 -1.33
C LEU A 93 18.05 1.52 -1.66
N LEU A 94 17.74 2.11 -2.81
CA LEU A 94 18.29 3.41 -3.20
C LEU A 94 17.84 4.52 -2.22
N PHE A 95 16.59 4.47 -1.77
CA PHE A 95 16.08 5.40 -0.77
C PHE A 95 16.84 5.28 0.56
N ARG A 96 17.09 4.06 1.05
CA ARG A 96 17.90 3.82 2.26
C ARG A 96 19.36 4.33 2.09
N LEU A 97 19.95 4.09 0.92
CA LEU A 97 21.28 4.59 0.60
C LEU A 97 21.32 6.12 0.63
N GLN A 98 20.31 6.78 0.05
CA GLN A 98 20.21 8.24 0.08
C GLN A 98 20.08 8.78 1.51
N GLU A 99 19.17 8.20 2.33
CA GLU A 99 19.01 8.62 3.72
C GLU A 99 20.30 8.43 4.52
N PHE A 100 20.99 7.32 4.34
CA PHE A 100 22.30 7.08 4.96
C PHE A 100 23.34 8.12 4.52
N ALA A 101 23.45 8.41 3.22
CA ALA A 101 24.40 9.37 2.69
C ALA A 101 24.14 10.79 3.21
N LEU A 102 22.87 11.22 3.28
CA LEU A 102 22.49 12.53 3.82
C LEU A 102 22.69 12.62 5.34
N GLY A 103 22.51 11.51 6.04
CA GLY A 103 22.67 11.37 7.49
C GLY A 103 24.02 10.84 7.95
N TYR A 104 25.04 10.73 7.07
CA TYR A 104 26.28 9.98 7.26
C TYR A 104 26.96 10.16 8.62
N ARG A 105 26.90 11.32 9.23
CA ARG A 105 27.50 11.58 10.55
C ARG A 105 26.67 11.08 11.75
N TRP A 106 25.40 10.75 11.53
CA TRP A 106 24.42 10.42 12.60
C TRP A 106 23.71 9.09 12.37
N SER A 107 23.77 8.56 11.14
CA SER A 107 23.11 7.30 10.78
C SER A 107 24.01 6.10 11.08
N SER A 108 23.47 5.06 11.70
CA SER A 108 24.16 3.78 11.82
C SER A 108 24.23 3.08 10.46
N TRP A 109 25.31 2.36 10.18
CA TRP A 109 25.42 1.53 8.98
C TRP A 109 24.30 0.47 8.91
N THR A 110 23.76 0.05 10.05
CA THR A 110 22.64 -0.89 10.16
C THR A 110 21.35 -0.34 9.55
N ASP A 111 21.20 0.99 9.46
CA ASP A 111 20.04 1.63 8.84
C ASP A 111 19.97 1.41 7.31
N LEU A 112 21.09 1.09 6.67
CA LEU A 112 21.12 0.67 5.26
C LEU A 112 20.33 -0.61 5.00
N LEU A 113 20.30 -1.52 5.99
CA LEU A 113 19.64 -2.81 5.89
C LEU A 113 18.23 -2.82 6.49
N ARG A 114 17.77 -1.65 6.95
CA ARG A 114 16.43 -1.48 7.51
C ARG A 114 15.35 -1.72 6.46
N VAL A 115 14.35 -2.52 6.82
CA VAL A 115 13.22 -2.83 5.93
C VAL A 115 12.30 -1.61 5.80
N ASP A 116 12.19 -1.10 4.57
CA ASP A 116 11.31 0.02 4.22
C ASP A 116 10.01 -0.47 3.59
N ILE A 117 8.98 0.38 3.61
CA ILE A 117 7.69 0.07 2.96
C ILE A 117 7.84 -0.21 1.45
N LEU A 118 8.78 0.45 0.76
CA LEU A 118 9.03 0.20 -0.65
C LEU A 118 9.61 -1.19 -0.89
N ASN A 119 10.47 -1.69 0.03
CA ASN A 119 11.01 -3.04 -0.05
C ASN A 119 9.89 -4.08 0.03
N ILE A 120 8.97 -3.94 1.00
CA ILE A 120 7.86 -4.88 1.15
C ILE A 120 6.84 -4.73 0.03
N LEU A 121 6.60 -3.53 -0.47
CA LEU A 121 5.78 -3.30 -1.65
C LEU A 121 6.34 -4.06 -2.86
N GLY A 122 7.66 -3.96 -3.10
CA GLY A 122 8.35 -4.68 -4.16
C GLY A 122 8.27 -6.20 -4.01
N LEU A 123 8.59 -6.72 -2.81
CA LEU A 123 8.49 -8.16 -2.49
C LEU A 123 7.06 -8.69 -2.64
N SER A 124 6.07 -7.95 -2.13
CA SER A 124 4.65 -8.30 -2.28
C SER A 124 4.24 -8.35 -3.75
N MET A 125 4.72 -7.40 -4.59
CA MET A 125 4.45 -7.42 -6.03
C MET A 125 5.09 -8.62 -6.72
N MET A 126 6.32 -9.00 -6.36
CA MET A 126 6.96 -10.20 -6.88
C MET A 126 6.18 -11.47 -6.50
N ALA A 127 5.77 -11.58 -5.24
CA ALA A 127 4.96 -12.70 -4.75
C ALA A 127 3.60 -12.77 -5.46
N MET A 128 2.90 -11.65 -5.63
CA MET A 128 1.65 -11.58 -6.39
C MET A 128 1.84 -11.98 -7.86
N GLY A 129 2.94 -11.58 -8.49
CA GLY A 129 3.29 -12.00 -9.85
C GLY A 129 3.46 -13.51 -9.97
N LEU A 130 4.13 -14.12 -9.00
CA LEU A 130 4.29 -15.58 -8.92
C LEU A 130 2.95 -16.28 -8.68
N LEU A 131 2.12 -15.79 -7.76
CA LEU A 131 0.77 -16.33 -7.52
C LEU A 131 -0.11 -16.27 -8.79
N CYS A 132 -0.06 -15.19 -9.53
CA CYS A 132 -0.80 -15.05 -10.80
C CYS A 132 -0.30 -16.07 -11.84
N TRP A 133 0.99 -16.32 -11.90
CA TRP A 133 1.57 -17.30 -12.80
C TRP A 133 1.16 -18.75 -12.43
N LEU A 134 1.30 -19.12 -11.16
CA LEU A 134 0.88 -20.44 -10.65
C LEU A 134 -0.62 -20.68 -10.84
N SER A 135 -1.46 -19.66 -10.66
CA SER A 135 -2.91 -19.73 -10.88
C SER A 135 -3.28 -19.92 -12.35
N ALA A 136 -2.44 -19.45 -13.27
CA ALA A 136 -2.66 -19.55 -14.70
C ALA A 136 -2.09 -20.86 -15.31
N ALA A 137 -0.97 -21.35 -14.81
CA ALA A 137 -0.24 -22.51 -15.36
C ALA A 137 -1.01 -23.84 -15.29
N ARG A 138 -2.06 -23.91 -14.45
CA ARG A 138 -2.93 -25.11 -14.31
C ARG A 138 -4.03 -25.24 -15.37
N ASN A 139 -4.04 -24.40 -16.41
CA ASN A 139 -4.99 -24.55 -17.52
C ASN A 139 -4.46 -25.59 -18.50
N SER A 140 -5.10 -26.77 -18.56
CA SER A 140 -4.87 -27.74 -19.63
C SER A 140 -5.28 -27.14 -20.98
N PRO A 141 -4.57 -27.45 -22.08
CA PRO A 141 -4.87 -26.94 -23.42
C PRO A 141 -6.29 -27.26 -23.91
N ASP A 142 -6.92 -28.31 -23.35
CA ASP A 142 -8.22 -28.82 -23.80
C ASP A 142 -9.46 -28.18 -23.17
N ALA A 143 -9.30 -27.20 -22.30
CA ALA A 143 -10.41 -26.64 -21.54
C ALA A 143 -10.93 -25.30 -22.12
N GLY A 144 -11.78 -25.36 -23.14
CA GLY A 144 -12.72 -24.30 -23.46
C GLY A 144 -12.21 -23.11 -24.25
N THR A 145 -13.10 -22.16 -24.54
CA THR A 145 -12.80 -20.93 -25.27
C THR A 145 -11.95 -19.95 -24.46
N LEU A 146 -11.13 -19.12 -25.10
CA LEU A 146 -10.24 -18.11 -24.48
C LEU A 146 -10.90 -17.28 -23.36
N PRO A 147 -12.17 -16.81 -23.47
CA PRO A 147 -12.85 -16.09 -22.39
C PRO A 147 -13.10 -16.93 -21.13
N GLN A 148 -13.41 -18.21 -21.28
CA GLN A 148 -13.65 -19.12 -20.15
C GLN A 148 -12.35 -19.46 -19.40
N ILE A 149 -11.26 -19.62 -20.11
CA ILE A 149 -9.92 -19.81 -19.53
C ILE A 149 -9.52 -18.57 -18.69
N GLY A 150 -9.81 -17.37 -19.20
CA GLY A 150 -9.56 -16.12 -18.47
C GLY A 150 -10.36 -16.00 -17.17
N ALA A 151 -11.65 -16.38 -17.19
CA ALA A 151 -12.53 -16.36 -16.01
C ALA A 151 -12.08 -17.38 -14.94
N ALA A 152 -11.78 -18.62 -15.35
CA ALA A 152 -11.29 -19.67 -14.43
C ALA A 152 -9.95 -19.28 -13.78
N SER A 153 -9.02 -18.71 -14.54
CA SER A 153 -7.74 -18.21 -14.00
C SER A 153 -7.94 -17.05 -13.03
N ARG A 154 -8.91 -16.15 -13.29
CA ARG A 154 -9.25 -15.05 -12.39
C ARG A 154 -9.82 -15.56 -11.08
N ASN A 155 -10.79 -16.47 -11.11
CA ASN A 155 -11.39 -17.04 -9.91
C ASN A 155 -10.34 -17.77 -9.06
N ARG A 156 -9.46 -18.57 -9.67
CA ARG A 156 -8.33 -19.17 -8.96
C ARG A 156 -7.40 -18.10 -8.36
N GLY A 157 -7.14 -17.02 -9.09
CA GLY A 157 -6.36 -15.90 -8.60
C GLY A 157 -6.97 -15.25 -7.36
N ILE A 158 -8.30 -15.11 -7.29
CA ILE A 158 -9.01 -14.62 -6.10
C ILE A 158 -8.79 -15.57 -4.91
N PHE A 159 -9.04 -16.87 -5.10
CA PHE A 159 -8.89 -17.86 -4.04
C PHE A 159 -7.45 -17.98 -3.54
N THR A 160 -6.47 -18.04 -4.43
CA THR A 160 -5.06 -18.13 -4.03
C THR A 160 -4.58 -16.88 -3.33
N ALA A 161 -5.06 -15.70 -3.73
CA ALA A 161 -4.71 -14.44 -3.07
C ALA A 161 -5.34 -14.36 -1.66
N LEU A 162 -6.62 -14.73 -1.50
CA LEU A 162 -7.27 -14.78 -0.17
C LEU A 162 -6.62 -15.83 0.73
N PHE A 163 -6.28 -17.01 0.20
CA PHE A 163 -5.57 -18.04 0.94
C PHE A 163 -4.19 -17.55 1.40
N ALA A 164 -3.42 -16.90 0.52
CA ALA A 164 -2.13 -16.31 0.87
C ALA A 164 -2.27 -15.22 1.94
N ALA A 165 -3.29 -14.36 1.84
CA ALA A 165 -3.56 -13.34 2.85
C ALA A 165 -3.89 -13.97 4.22
N ALA A 166 -4.75 -14.98 4.25
CA ALA A 166 -5.09 -15.71 5.47
C ALA A 166 -3.85 -16.41 6.07
N LEU A 167 -3.07 -17.11 5.23
CA LEU A 167 -1.85 -17.79 5.65
C LEU A 167 -0.85 -16.82 6.27
N VAL A 168 -0.58 -15.70 5.63
CA VAL A 168 0.35 -14.67 6.14
C VAL A 168 -0.19 -14.10 7.46
N SER A 169 -1.47 -13.70 7.52
CA SER A 169 -2.05 -13.11 8.72
C SER A 169 -2.03 -14.09 9.90
N MET A 170 -2.45 -15.33 9.68
CA MET A 170 -2.51 -16.36 10.74
C MET A 170 -1.13 -16.85 11.19
N SER A 171 -0.12 -16.81 10.32
CA SER A 171 1.26 -17.20 10.68
C SER A 171 2.02 -16.08 11.41
N THR A 172 1.57 -14.84 11.31
CA THR A 172 2.28 -13.68 11.87
C THR A 172 2.57 -13.81 13.36
N PRO A 173 1.59 -14.12 14.24
CA PRO A 173 1.87 -14.24 15.67
C PRO A 173 2.94 -15.29 15.97
N LEU A 174 2.92 -16.39 15.23
CA LEU A 174 3.87 -17.51 15.41
C LEU A 174 5.29 -17.10 15.00
N LEU A 175 5.44 -16.43 13.86
CA LEU A 175 6.75 -16.01 13.34
C LEU A 175 7.37 -14.84 14.11
N TRP A 176 6.56 -14.09 14.86
CA TRP A 176 7.04 -13.01 15.73
C TRP A 176 7.40 -13.51 17.13
N THR A 177 6.92 -14.67 17.54
CA THR A 177 7.06 -15.18 18.93
C THR A 177 7.60 -16.62 18.94
N THR A 178 6.71 -17.62 18.96
CA THR A 178 7.02 -19.04 19.24
C THR A 178 7.94 -19.68 18.20
N TYR A 179 7.74 -19.38 16.92
CA TYR A 179 8.52 -19.95 15.80
C TYR A 179 9.34 -18.89 15.07
N ARG A 180 9.88 -17.98 15.83
CA ARG A 180 10.76 -16.95 15.28
C ARG A 180 11.97 -17.60 14.58
N PRO A 181 12.31 -17.22 13.32
CA PRO A 181 13.38 -17.85 12.56
C PRO A 181 14.76 -17.31 12.97
N THR A 182 15.17 -17.54 14.23
CA THR A 182 16.42 -17.05 14.83
C THR A 182 17.68 -17.63 14.21
N PHE A 183 17.55 -18.67 13.38
CA PHE A 183 18.66 -19.24 12.62
C PHE A 183 19.09 -18.35 11.45
N LEU A 184 18.29 -17.37 11.07
CA LEU A 184 18.61 -16.41 10.02
C LEU A 184 19.42 -15.24 10.58
N PRO A 185 20.37 -14.68 9.80
CA PRO A 185 20.99 -13.41 10.17
C PRO A 185 19.92 -12.32 10.23
N TRP A 186 20.06 -11.39 11.20
CA TRP A 186 19.05 -10.37 11.46
C TRP A 186 18.56 -9.56 10.24
N PRO A 187 19.41 -9.26 9.22
CA PRO A 187 18.91 -8.56 8.04
C PRO A 187 17.87 -9.36 7.24
N LEU A 188 18.00 -10.70 7.18
CA LEU A 188 17.02 -11.57 6.53
C LEU A 188 15.79 -11.80 7.42
N GLU A 189 16.01 -12.01 8.71
CA GLU A 189 14.91 -12.14 9.67
C GLU A 189 14.04 -10.87 9.71
N SER A 190 14.64 -9.69 9.56
CA SER A 190 13.92 -8.42 9.53
C SER A 190 12.90 -8.31 8.38
N TYR A 191 13.13 -9.00 7.27
CA TYR A 191 12.13 -9.08 6.18
C TYR A 191 10.96 -9.99 6.52
N ILE A 192 11.09 -10.91 7.47
CA ILE A 192 10.03 -11.83 7.87
C ILE A 192 9.18 -11.22 8.99
N ASN A 193 9.81 -10.82 10.11
CA ASN A 193 9.14 -10.41 11.34
C ASN A 193 9.58 -9.04 11.88
N GLY A 194 10.36 -8.26 11.15
CA GLY A 194 10.78 -6.93 11.57
C GLY A 194 11.86 -6.90 12.65
N VAL A 195 12.61 -7.98 12.84
CA VAL A 195 13.77 -7.98 13.76
C VAL A 195 14.84 -6.99 13.27
N HIS A 196 15.47 -6.33 14.20
CA HIS A 196 16.59 -5.41 13.97
C HIS A 196 17.79 -5.81 14.86
N VAL A 197 18.87 -5.05 14.82
CA VAL A 197 20.10 -5.27 15.61
C VAL A 197 19.87 -5.40 17.13
N PHE A 198 18.71 -5.00 17.64
CA PHE A 198 18.32 -5.15 19.04
C PHE A 198 17.80 -6.55 19.41
N ASP A 199 17.86 -7.49 18.48
CA ASP A 199 17.36 -8.86 18.61
C ASP A 199 15.89 -8.97 19.09
N LYS A 200 15.07 -7.96 18.76
CA LYS A 200 13.63 -7.91 19.04
C LYS A 200 12.87 -7.40 17.83
N PRO A 201 11.64 -7.90 17.58
CA PRO A 201 10.77 -7.34 16.56
C PRO A 201 10.52 -5.84 16.80
N GLN A 202 10.67 -5.04 15.74
CA GLN A 202 10.47 -3.59 15.76
C GLN A 202 9.15 -3.25 15.07
N HIS A 203 8.20 -2.77 15.85
CA HIS A 203 6.83 -2.49 15.36
C HIS A 203 6.74 -1.43 14.26
N TRP A 204 7.72 -0.57 14.14
CA TRP A 204 7.81 0.46 13.09
C TRP A 204 8.48 -0.02 11.79
N LEU A 205 8.97 -1.25 11.74
CA LEU A 205 9.43 -1.85 10.50
C LEU A 205 8.27 -2.45 9.73
N PHE A 206 8.49 -2.68 8.44
CA PHE A 206 7.48 -3.22 7.52
C PHE A 206 7.89 -4.61 7.03
N PRO A 207 7.83 -5.68 7.86
CA PRO A 207 8.16 -7.02 7.41
C PRO A 207 7.07 -7.62 6.52
N LEU A 208 7.36 -8.76 5.87
CA LEU A 208 6.37 -9.49 5.06
C LEU A 208 5.15 -9.91 5.88
N PHE A 209 5.35 -10.31 7.14
CA PHE A 209 4.30 -10.73 8.06
C PHE A 209 4.01 -9.61 9.08
N PRO A 210 2.81 -9.02 9.10
CA PRO A 210 1.60 -9.31 8.31
C PRO A 210 1.44 -8.48 7.03
N TRP A 211 2.35 -7.59 6.68
CA TRP A 211 2.13 -6.50 5.75
C TRP A 211 1.76 -6.95 4.33
N SER A 212 2.38 -8.02 3.81
CA SER A 212 2.07 -8.53 2.47
C SER A 212 0.64 -9.05 2.33
N ALA A 213 -0.02 -9.44 3.43
CA ALA A 213 -1.41 -9.88 3.41
C ALA A 213 -2.36 -8.79 2.86
N PHE A 214 -2.11 -7.51 3.14
CA PHE A 214 -2.91 -6.42 2.59
C PHE A 214 -2.81 -6.33 1.06
N ALA A 215 -1.64 -6.59 0.49
CA ALA A 215 -1.45 -6.64 -0.95
C ALA A 215 -2.21 -7.81 -1.58
N PHE A 216 -2.22 -8.98 -0.94
CA PHE A 216 -2.99 -10.14 -1.41
C PHE A 216 -4.50 -9.90 -1.33
N VAL A 217 -5.02 -9.28 -0.26
CA VAL A 217 -6.43 -8.88 -0.20
C VAL A 217 -6.76 -7.89 -1.32
N GLY A 218 -5.89 -6.91 -1.56
CA GLY A 218 -6.03 -5.97 -2.66
C GLY A 218 -6.05 -6.63 -4.03
N LEU A 219 -5.22 -7.67 -4.25
CA LEU A 219 -5.19 -8.47 -5.48
C LEU A 219 -6.53 -9.21 -5.69
N ALA A 220 -7.05 -9.85 -4.64
CA ALA A 220 -8.33 -10.56 -4.70
C ALA A 220 -9.49 -9.60 -5.00
N VAL A 221 -9.58 -8.48 -4.28
CA VAL A 221 -10.58 -7.42 -4.54
C VAL A 221 -10.45 -6.87 -5.94
N GLY A 222 -9.24 -6.61 -6.41
CA GLY A 222 -8.98 -6.14 -7.77
C GLY A 222 -9.49 -7.11 -8.82
N PHE A 223 -9.18 -8.40 -8.71
CA PHE A 223 -9.70 -9.42 -9.64
C PHE A 223 -11.23 -9.51 -9.58
N PHE A 224 -11.83 -9.40 -8.41
CA PHE A 224 -13.28 -9.40 -8.26
C PHE A 224 -13.93 -8.20 -8.98
N LEU A 225 -13.40 -6.99 -8.80
CA LEU A 225 -13.90 -5.77 -9.44
C LEU A 225 -13.81 -5.82 -10.97
N PHE A 226 -12.91 -6.62 -11.54
CA PHE A 226 -12.78 -6.78 -12.99
C PHE A 226 -13.61 -7.93 -13.58
N THR A 227 -14.44 -8.61 -12.77
CA THR A 227 -15.43 -9.56 -13.31
C THR A 227 -16.50 -8.85 -14.13
N GLY A 228 -17.08 -9.56 -15.11
CA GLY A 228 -18.18 -9.01 -15.92
C GLY A 228 -19.42 -8.69 -15.06
N PHE A 229 -19.66 -9.46 -14.00
CA PHE A 229 -20.73 -9.21 -13.03
C PHE A 229 -20.52 -7.90 -12.28
N ALA A 230 -19.32 -7.67 -11.72
CA ALA A 230 -19.01 -6.46 -10.98
C ALA A 230 -19.08 -5.21 -11.87
N LYS A 231 -18.60 -5.28 -13.11
CA LYS A 231 -18.67 -4.17 -14.08
C LYS A 231 -20.09 -3.79 -14.47
N ARG A 232 -21.02 -4.76 -14.49
CA ARG A 232 -22.44 -4.48 -14.80
C ARG A 232 -23.21 -3.92 -13.60
N ASN A 233 -22.82 -4.27 -12.40
CA ASN A 233 -23.51 -3.94 -11.15
C ASN A 233 -22.64 -3.11 -10.21
N GLU A 234 -21.87 -2.14 -10.73
CA GLU A 234 -20.85 -1.42 -9.96
C GLU A 234 -21.38 -0.89 -8.60
N ALA A 235 -22.50 -0.15 -8.62
CA ALA A 235 -23.03 0.46 -7.39
C ALA A 235 -23.38 -0.59 -6.31
N LEU A 236 -24.04 -1.69 -6.72
CA LEU A 236 -24.36 -2.79 -5.81
C LEU A 236 -23.09 -3.44 -5.25
N ILE A 237 -22.09 -3.67 -6.12
CA ILE A 237 -20.83 -4.30 -5.70
C ILE A 237 -20.07 -3.42 -4.69
N PHE A 238 -20.01 -2.11 -4.90
CA PHE A 238 -19.37 -1.22 -3.93
C PHE A 238 -20.18 -1.12 -2.62
N ALA A 239 -21.51 -1.20 -2.66
CA ALA A 239 -22.33 -1.31 -1.45
C ALA A 239 -22.04 -2.61 -0.69
N VAL A 240 -21.95 -3.75 -1.39
CA VAL A 240 -21.57 -5.05 -0.81
C VAL A 240 -20.15 -5.00 -0.22
N ILE A 241 -19.18 -4.40 -0.94
CA ILE A 241 -17.81 -4.24 -0.42
C ILE A 241 -17.82 -3.42 0.87
N GLY A 242 -18.56 -2.31 0.93
CA GLY A 242 -18.70 -1.49 2.14
C GLY A 242 -19.35 -2.27 3.30
N GLY A 243 -20.44 -2.99 3.01
CA GLY A 243 -21.12 -3.86 3.99
C GLY A 243 -20.21 -4.98 4.51
N THR A 244 -19.43 -5.63 3.62
CA THR A 244 -18.41 -6.62 4.00
C THR A 244 -17.35 -5.97 4.89
N GLY A 245 -16.95 -4.74 4.61
CA GLY A 245 -16.02 -3.99 5.44
C GLY A 245 -16.54 -3.75 6.86
N ILE A 246 -17.79 -3.29 6.99
CA ILE A 246 -18.46 -3.10 8.28
C ILE A 246 -18.55 -4.42 9.04
N PHE A 247 -18.94 -5.49 8.37
CA PHE A 247 -19.04 -6.82 8.96
C PHE A 247 -17.67 -7.35 9.42
N ALA A 248 -16.61 -7.14 8.65
CA ALA A 248 -15.25 -7.51 9.03
C ALA A 248 -14.78 -6.76 10.29
N CYS A 249 -15.05 -5.45 10.40
CA CYS A 249 -14.79 -4.69 11.61
C CYS A 249 -15.56 -5.23 12.82
N PHE A 250 -16.85 -5.53 12.65
CA PHE A 250 -17.66 -6.13 13.70
C PHE A 250 -17.10 -7.49 14.14
N LEU A 251 -16.76 -8.37 13.21
CA LEU A 251 -16.17 -9.68 13.52
C LEU A 251 -14.83 -9.53 14.25
N SER A 252 -13.99 -8.59 13.85
CA SER A 252 -12.71 -8.34 14.51
C SER A 252 -12.90 -8.03 15.99
N VAL A 253 -13.84 -7.14 16.33
CA VAL A 253 -14.16 -6.82 17.72
C VAL A 253 -14.74 -8.03 18.46
N ARG A 254 -15.62 -8.79 17.83
CA ARG A 254 -16.22 -9.98 18.44
C ARG A 254 -15.20 -11.07 18.73
N PHE A 255 -14.24 -11.29 17.83
CA PHE A 255 -13.17 -12.26 18.05
C PHE A 255 -12.18 -11.80 19.13
N ASP A 256 -11.91 -10.50 19.21
CA ASP A 256 -10.98 -9.96 20.20
C ASP A 256 -11.50 -10.12 21.64
N VAL A 257 -12.80 -9.93 21.85
CA VAL A 257 -13.45 -10.11 23.17
C VAL A 257 -13.85 -11.55 23.46
N SER A 258 -13.63 -12.49 22.54
CA SER A 258 -13.95 -13.89 22.74
C SER A 258 -12.94 -14.59 23.65
N SER A 259 -13.36 -15.65 24.33
CA SER A 259 -12.47 -16.49 25.14
C SER A 259 -11.56 -17.41 24.30
N LEU A 260 -11.73 -17.43 22.97
CA LEU A 260 -10.94 -18.28 22.08
C LEU A 260 -9.57 -17.65 21.82
N HIS A 261 -8.54 -18.15 22.50
CA HIS A 261 -7.15 -17.74 22.29
C HIS A 261 -6.42 -18.80 21.47
N LEU A 262 -6.10 -18.46 20.22
CA LEU A 262 -5.40 -19.36 19.29
C LEU A 262 -3.88 -19.32 19.47
N TYR A 263 -3.34 -18.31 20.13
CA TYR A 263 -1.92 -18.04 20.23
C TYR A 263 -1.49 -17.88 21.68
N ALA A 264 -0.32 -18.41 22.04
CA ALA A 264 0.25 -18.30 23.38
C ALA A 264 0.61 -16.84 23.73
N VAL A 265 1.00 -16.04 22.74
CA VAL A 265 1.27 -14.61 22.88
C VAL A 265 0.33 -13.84 21.98
N TYR A 266 -0.44 -12.93 22.53
CA TYR A 266 -1.43 -12.14 21.81
C TYR A 266 -1.08 -10.65 21.89
N ASP A 267 -0.77 -10.08 20.71
CA ASP A 267 -0.55 -8.64 20.53
C ASP A 267 -1.55 -8.13 19.48
N TYR A 268 -2.65 -7.55 19.96
CA TYR A 268 -3.72 -7.07 19.09
C TYR A 268 -3.22 -6.08 18.03
N TRP A 269 -2.42 -5.10 18.45
CA TRP A 269 -2.08 -3.95 17.59
C TRP A 269 -1.04 -4.23 16.51
N HIS A 270 -0.21 -5.27 16.66
CA HIS A 270 0.91 -5.50 15.75
C HIS A 270 0.82 -6.80 14.98
N THR A 271 0.50 -7.91 15.64
CA THR A 271 0.59 -9.25 15.03
C THR A 271 -0.75 -9.95 14.87
N SER A 272 -1.79 -9.48 15.57
CA SER A 272 -3.08 -10.16 15.64
C SER A 272 -3.80 -10.24 14.28
N PRO A 273 -4.30 -11.42 13.88
CA PRO A 273 -5.23 -11.54 12.75
C PRO A 273 -6.50 -10.72 12.92
N ASN A 274 -6.94 -10.47 14.15
CA ASN A 274 -8.11 -9.64 14.41
C ASN A 274 -7.88 -8.19 14.01
N PHE A 275 -6.72 -7.63 14.34
CA PHE A 275 -6.39 -6.27 13.92
C PHE A 275 -6.11 -6.17 12.42
N PHE A 276 -5.55 -7.22 11.81
CA PHE A 276 -5.48 -7.32 10.34
C PHE A 276 -6.89 -7.28 9.72
N LEU A 277 -7.84 -8.06 10.26
CA LEU A 277 -9.23 -8.08 9.81
C LEU A 277 -9.90 -6.71 9.97
N MET A 278 -9.70 -6.04 11.11
CA MET A 278 -10.17 -4.67 11.35
C MET A 278 -9.66 -3.70 10.27
N ARG A 279 -8.36 -3.70 10.01
CA ARG A 279 -7.76 -2.85 8.97
C ARG A 279 -8.32 -3.17 7.58
N CYS A 280 -8.45 -4.45 7.23
CA CYS A 280 -9.08 -4.86 5.96
C CYS A 280 -10.51 -4.34 5.86
N GLY A 281 -11.30 -4.43 6.92
CA GLY A 281 -12.65 -3.86 6.97
C GLY A 281 -12.67 -2.36 6.69
N ILE A 282 -11.79 -1.61 7.36
CA ILE A 282 -11.64 -0.16 7.13
C ILE A 282 -11.23 0.14 5.67
N LEU A 283 -10.30 -0.62 5.09
CA LEU A 283 -9.88 -0.44 3.69
C LEU A 283 -11.03 -0.66 2.71
N LEU A 284 -11.88 -1.66 2.93
CA LEU A 284 -13.07 -1.92 2.11
C LEU A 284 -14.12 -0.80 2.25
N ILE A 285 -14.33 -0.28 3.46
CA ILE A 285 -15.20 0.88 3.70
C ILE A 285 -14.65 2.10 2.95
N ILE A 286 -13.36 2.41 3.08
CA ILE A 286 -12.71 3.54 2.38
C ILE A 286 -12.83 3.35 0.86
N LEU A 287 -12.66 2.15 0.33
CA LEU A 287 -12.81 1.86 -1.09
C LEU A 287 -14.23 2.16 -1.57
N SER A 288 -15.24 1.74 -0.82
CA SER A 288 -16.64 2.02 -1.13
C SER A 288 -16.95 3.52 -1.08
N LEU A 289 -16.52 4.20 -0.02
CA LEU A 289 -16.69 5.66 0.12
C LEU A 289 -15.95 6.45 -0.98
N ALA A 290 -14.73 6.03 -1.34
CA ALA A 290 -13.97 6.66 -2.43
C ALA A 290 -14.67 6.51 -3.79
N TYR A 291 -15.30 5.35 -4.04
CA TYR A 291 -16.11 5.14 -5.22
C TYR A 291 -17.32 6.10 -5.25
N VAL A 292 -18.10 6.17 -4.16
CA VAL A 292 -19.25 7.07 -4.03
C VAL A 292 -18.82 8.51 -4.24
N TRP A 293 -17.75 8.94 -3.58
CA TRP A 293 -17.20 10.30 -3.70
C TRP A 293 -16.77 10.65 -5.13
N CYS A 294 -16.10 9.73 -5.79
CA CYS A 294 -15.63 9.93 -7.16
C CYS A 294 -16.74 9.77 -8.21
N ARG A 295 -17.83 9.08 -7.88
CA ARG A 295 -18.93 8.82 -8.83
C ARG A 295 -20.01 9.90 -8.76
N TRP A 296 -20.34 10.40 -7.56
CA TRP A 296 -21.44 11.34 -7.33
C TRP A 296 -21.04 12.58 -6.52
N GLY A 297 -19.82 12.63 -5.99
CA GLY A 297 -19.35 13.72 -5.15
C GLY A 297 -18.62 14.83 -5.91
N LEU A 298 -18.11 15.80 -5.14
CA LEU A 298 -17.41 16.98 -5.63
C LEU A 298 -16.15 16.68 -6.47
N ALA A 299 -15.59 15.48 -6.38
CA ALA A 299 -14.43 15.08 -7.17
C ALA A 299 -14.70 15.06 -8.69
N GLN A 300 -15.96 15.02 -9.12
CA GLN A 300 -16.34 15.16 -10.53
C GLN A 300 -16.47 16.62 -10.99
N MET A 301 -16.82 17.52 -10.07
CA MET A 301 -17.18 18.89 -10.39
C MET A 301 -15.99 19.84 -10.28
N ALA A 302 -14.94 19.48 -9.52
CA ALA A 302 -13.85 20.39 -9.20
C ALA A 302 -12.50 19.67 -9.12
N PHE A 303 -11.45 20.47 -8.99
CA PHE A 303 -10.09 19.96 -8.69
C PHE A 303 -10.06 19.21 -7.36
N SER A 304 -9.54 17.97 -7.37
CA SER A 304 -9.36 17.16 -6.17
C SER A 304 -7.88 17.07 -5.80
N PRO A 305 -7.44 17.67 -4.67
CA PRO A 305 -6.07 17.57 -4.18
C PRO A 305 -5.64 16.12 -3.94
N LEU A 306 -6.55 15.28 -3.40
CA LEU A 306 -6.26 13.85 -3.16
C LEU A 306 -5.99 13.11 -4.46
N ILE A 307 -6.84 13.27 -5.49
CA ILE A 307 -6.60 12.65 -6.80
C ILE A 307 -5.26 13.13 -7.37
N GLN A 308 -4.93 14.40 -7.19
CA GLN A 308 -3.67 14.97 -7.69
C GLN A 308 -2.46 14.36 -6.97
N LEU A 309 -2.45 14.29 -5.64
CA LEU A 309 -1.39 13.64 -4.85
C LEU A 309 -1.26 12.15 -5.21
N GLY A 310 -2.38 11.45 -5.36
CA GLY A 310 -2.39 10.03 -5.73
C GLY A 310 -1.74 9.73 -7.09
N LYS A 311 -1.79 10.68 -8.04
CA LYS A 311 -1.12 10.54 -9.35
C LYS A 311 0.40 10.52 -9.25
N THR A 312 0.97 11.09 -8.20
CA THR A 312 2.42 11.28 -7.98
C THR A 312 2.86 10.75 -6.61
N SER A 313 2.13 9.80 -6.03
CA SER A 313 2.31 9.32 -4.66
C SER A 313 3.74 8.92 -4.30
N LEU A 314 4.46 8.23 -5.20
CA LEU A 314 5.86 7.85 -4.98
C LEU A 314 6.79 9.06 -4.89
N LEU A 315 6.58 10.09 -5.72
CA LEU A 315 7.39 11.31 -5.69
C LEU A 315 7.17 12.07 -4.38
N VAL A 316 5.91 12.28 -3.99
CA VAL A 316 5.59 13.01 -2.75
C VAL A 316 5.99 12.19 -1.51
N TYR A 317 5.92 10.85 -1.57
CA TYR A 317 6.49 9.98 -0.54
C TYR A 317 7.98 10.24 -0.36
N TRP A 318 8.74 10.20 -1.45
CA TRP A 318 10.19 10.35 -1.41
C TRP A 318 10.63 11.71 -0.87
N VAL A 319 10.01 12.77 -1.37
CA VAL A 319 10.43 14.14 -1.04
C VAL A 319 10.02 14.55 0.37
N HIS A 320 8.79 14.23 0.84
CA HIS A 320 8.36 14.69 2.15
C HIS A 320 9.19 14.12 3.31
N ILE A 321 9.71 12.91 3.17
CA ILE A 321 10.55 12.27 4.21
C ILE A 321 11.77 13.14 4.52
N GLU A 322 12.40 13.72 3.50
CA GLU A 322 13.56 14.58 3.66
C GLU A 322 13.25 15.87 4.43
N PHE A 323 12.03 16.40 4.28
CA PHE A 323 11.57 17.59 5.00
C PHE A 323 11.00 17.30 6.39
N VAL A 324 10.68 16.06 6.68
CA VAL A 324 10.11 15.67 7.98
C VAL A 324 11.16 14.99 8.87
N TYR A 325 11.86 13.98 8.36
CA TYR A 325 12.86 13.22 9.12
C TYR A 325 14.29 13.56 8.72
N GLY A 326 14.50 14.01 7.48
CA GLY A 326 15.82 14.26 6.92
C GLY A 326 16.48 15.54 7.43
N ARG A 327 17.58 15.91 6.78
CA ARG A 327 18.39 17.10 7.09
C ARG A 327 17.66 18.41 6.82
N PHE A 328 16.66 18.40 5.93
CA PHE A 328 15.88 19.57 5.54
C PHE A 328 14.65 19.81 6.43
N SER A 329 14.56 19.12 7.58
CA SER A 329 13.47 19.34 8.55
C SER A 329 13.51 20.79 9.06
N PHE A 330 12.40 21.51 8.87
CA PHE A 330 12.28 22.91 9.27
C PHE A 330 11.76 23.10 10.70
N LEU A 331 11.23 22.02 11.31
CA LEU A 331 10.90 22.00 12.74
C LEU A 331 11.88 21.12 13.50
N HIS A 332 12.14 21.49 14.76
CA HIS A 332 12.99 20.70 15.63
C HIS A 332 12.34 19.37 16.01
N LYS A 333 13.11 18.29 15.92
CA LYS A 333 12.61 16.96 16.24
C LYS A 333 12.25 16.85 17.73
N ARG A 334 11.06 16.31 18.01
CA ARG A 334 10.53 16.06 19.36
C ARG A 334 10.46 17.29 20.29
N GLN A 335 10.29 18.48 19.73
CA GLN A 335 10.23 19.73 20.51
C GLN A 335 9.01 20.57 20.22
N SER A 336 8.18 20.20 19.24
CA SER A 336 7.06 21.01 18.79
C SER A 336 5.79 20.71 19.58
N THR A 337 4.96 21.75 19.75
CA THR A 337 3.59 21.64 20.23
C THR A 337 2.68 21.02 19.15
N VAL A 338 1.46 20.61 19.52
CA VAL A 338 0.46 20.10 18.57
C VAL A 338 0.16 21.14 17.50
N LEU A 339 0.01 22.43 17.87
CA LEU A 339 -0.29 23.51 16.91
C LEU A 339 0.86 23.69 15.91
N GLN A 340 2.10 23.73 16.39
CA GLN A 340 3.27 23.87 15.51
C GLN A 340 3.41 22.70 14.54
N ALA A 341 3.27 21.44 15.03
CA ALA A 341 3.33 20.26 14.19
C ALA A 341 2.19 20.20 13.17
N THR A 342 0.97 20.63 13.55
CA THR A 342 -0.18 20.70 12.63
C THR A 342 0.02 21.79 11.56
N THR A 343 0.57 22.95 11.94
CA THR A 343 0.93 24.00 10.97
C THR A 343 2.00 23.50 10.01
N GLY A 344 3.02 22.80 10.53
CA GLY A 344 4.05 22.14 9.72
C GLY A 344 3.47 21.10 8.78
N LEU A 345 2.52 20.29 9.22
CA LEU A 345 1.79 19.35 8.38
C LEU A 345 1.06 20.04 7.22
N LEU A 346 0.39 21.19 7.49
CA LEU A 346 -0.28 21.96 6.45
C LEU A 346 0.74 22.47 5.41
N ILE A 347 1.89 22.97 5.86
CA ILE A 347 2.97 23.41 4.96
C ILE A 347 3.47 22.24 4.10
N ILE A 348 3.74 21.07 4.69
CA ILE A 348 4.13 19.86 3.94
C ILE A 348 3.05 19.47 2.92
N PHE A 349 1.77 19.46 3.32
CA PHE A 349 0.67 19.16 2.41
C PHE A 349 0.65 20.09 1.21
N LEU A 350 0.72 21.41 1.43
CA LEU A 350 0.71 22.41 0.36
C LEU A 350 1.95 22.31 -0.54
N ALA A 351 3.14 22.10 0.04
CA ALA A 351 4.38 21.93 -0.70
C ALA A 351 4.34 20.66 -1.58
N MET A 352 3.86 19.55 -1.05
CA MET A 352 3.73 18.29 -1.79
C MET A 352 2.64 18.37 -2.87
N LEU A 353 1.57 19.11 -2.63
CA LEU A 353 0.55 19.38 -3.65
C LEU A 353 1.11 20.23 -4.80
N ALA A 354 1.86 21.29 -4.48
CA ALA A 354 2.55 22.11 -5.48
C ALA A 354 3.55 21.29 -6.30
N LEU A 355 4.38 20.47 -5.65
CA LEU A 355 5.32 19.55 -6.31
C LEU A 355 4.59 18.59 -7.27
N SER A 356 3.48 18.03 -6.83
CA SER A 356 2.63 17.12 -7.63
C SER A 356 2.08 17.83 -8.87
N LEU A 357 1.60 19.06 -8.74
CA LEU A 357 1.11 19.88 -9.85
C LEU A 357 2.22 20.22 -10.84
N LEU A 358 3.38 20.67 -10.35
CA LEU A 358 4.54 20.96 -11.20
C LEU A 358 4.97 19.73 -12.02
N ARG A 359 5.06 18.57 -11.38
CA ARG A 359 5.40 17.30 -12.06
C ARG A 359 4.39 16.93 -13.14
N THR A 360 3.11 17.06 -12.85
CA THR A 360 2.04 16.74 -13.80
C THR A 360 2.05 17.69 -15.00
N ASN A 361 2.18 18.99 -14.74
CA ASN A 361 2.24 20.02 -15.77
C ASN A 361 3.46 19.84 -16.67
N TRP A 362 4.64 19.55 -16.10
CA TRP A 362 5.85 19.28 -16.87
C TRP A 362 5.71 18.05 -17.77
N LYS A 363 5.13 16.96 -17.27
CA LYS A 363 4.86 15.76 -18.05
C LYS A 363 3.89 16.04 -19.21
N ASN A 364 2.85 16.82 -18.96
CA ASN A 364 1.85 17.18 -19.97
C ASN A 364 2.48 18.07 -21.07
N ARG A 365 3.31 19.05 -20.71
CA ARG A 365 4.04 19.90 -21.67
C ARG A 365 4.93 19.05 -22.56
N ARG A 366 5.75 18.14 -21.99
CA ARG A 366 6.61 17.23 -22.79
C ARG A 366 5.81 16.36 -23.75
N ALA A 367 4.71 15.78 -23.31
CA ALA A 367 3.85 14.96 -24.18
C ALA A 367 3.24 15.78 -25.33
N LYS A 368 2.89 17.06 -25.09
CA LYS A 368 2.40 17.98 -26.14
C LYS A 368 3.49 18.29 -27.16
N THR A 369 4.71 18.61 -26.72
CA THR A 369 5.85 18.88 -27.58
C THR A 369 6.20 17.67 -28.46
N GLN A 370 6.23 16.46 -27.88
CA GLN A 370 6.49 15.23 -28.62
C GLN A 370 5.41 14.94 -29.70
N LYS A 371 4.12 15.20 -29.39
CA LYS A 371 3.03 15.05 -30.38
C LYS A 371 3.17 16.06 -31.53
N LEU A 372 3.56 17.30 -31.23
CA LEU A 372 3.79 18.32 -32.26
C LEU A 372 5.00 17.98 -33.15
N ALA A 373 6.07 17.45 -32.56
CA ALA A 373 7.25 17.02 -33.32
C ALA A 373 7.01 15.74 -34.15
N ALA A 374 6.06 14.90 -33.77
CA ALA A 374 5.69 13.68 -34.49
C ALA A 374 4.55 13.88 -35.54
N ALA A 375 3.93 15.05 -35.60
CA ALA A 375 2.99 15.40 -36.63
C ALA A 375 3.77 15.59 -37.96
N PRO A 376 3.44 14.83 -39.04
CA PRO A 376 4.10 15.06 -40.36
C PRO A 376 3.83 16.50 -40.76
N ALA A 377 4.85 17.16 -41.27
CA ALA A 377 4.69 18.45 -41.95
C ALA A 377 3.78 18.21 -43.13
N LEU A 378 2.51 18.55 -42.99
CA LEU A 378 1.56 18.66 -44.11
C LEU A 378 1.96 19.92 -44.88
N ALA A 379 2.88 19.76 -45.82
CA ALA A 379 3.20 20.69 -46.86
C ALA A 379 2.56 20.20 -48.19
#